data_5c251a3917fa8045c9cfb15dce95165a
#
_entry.id   5c251a3917fa8045c9cfb15dce95165a
#
_cell.length_a   1.000
_cell.length_b   1.000
_cell.length_c   1.000
_cell.angle_alpha   90.00
_cell.angle_beta   90.00
_cell.angle_gamma   90.00
#
_symmetry.space_group_name_H-M   'P 1'
#
loop_
_entity.id
_entity.type
_entity.pdbx_description
1 polymer ?
#
loop_
_entity_poly.entity_id
_entity_poly.type
_entity_poly.pdbx_seq_one_letter_code
_entity_poly.pdbx_strand_id
1 'polypeptide(L)'
;MSGPYERELRSVLAGERKGVLAITRSCNEVERARAMQVCERPFLVVRAPGSGSEGTGDLLVLRGDVCFPIEVKSSKTSKIYLSGRTMTQYEAFKETGERCGLLPLYAFRLKGVRGCLLYTSPSPRDC
;
A
#
# COMPACT_ATOMS: atom_id res chain seq x y z
N MET A 1 8.78 -3.19 -12.84
CA MET A 1 9.88 -3.18 -11.86
C MET A 1 9.36 -2.69 -10.53
N SER A 2 9.57 -3.42 -9.45
CA SER A 2 9.09 -2.99 -8.16
C SER A 2 10.05 -1.99 -7.53
N GLY A 3 9.52 -0.88 -7.06
CA GLY A 3 10.31 0.09 -6.32
C GLY A 3 10.61 -0.39 -4.91
N PRO A 4 11.52 0.30 -4.21
CA PRO A 4 11.90 -0.09 -2.85
C PRO A 4 10.72 -0.01 -1.87
N TYR A 5 9.84 0.95 -2.05
CA TYR A 5 8.68 1.11 -1.15
C TYR A 5 7.63 0.04 -1.38
N GLU A 6 7.48 -0.44 -2.61
CA GLU A 6 6.61 -1.56 -2.90
C GLU A 6 7.10 -2.84 -2.22
N ARG A 7 8.42 -3.10 -2.32
CA ARG A 7 9.03 -4.26 -1.65
C ARG A 7 8.89 -4.15 -0.13
N GLU A 8 9.08 -2.95 0.41
CA GLU A 8 8.93 -2.68 1.83
C GLU A 8 7.51 -3.03 2.30
N LEU A 9 6.51 -2.54 1.59
CA LEU A 9 5.13 -2.81 1.93
C LEU A 9 4.78 -4.29 1.80
N ARG A 10 5.24 -4.95 0.73
CA ARG A 10 5.03 -6.39 0.56
C ARG A 10 5.57 -7.18 1.74
N SER A 11 6.77 -6.84 2.15
CA SER A 11 7.44 -7.52 3.26
C SER A 11 6.64 -7.38 4.56
N VAL A 12 6.13 -6.20 4.83
CA VAL A 12 5.33 -5.93 6.03
C VAL A 12 4.00 -6.69 5.97
N LEU A 13 3.29 -6.62 4.86
CA LEU A 13 1.99 -7.27 4.75
C LEU A 13 2.08 -8.78 4.75
N ALA A 14 3.17 -9.32 4.21
CA ALA A 14 3.43 -10.76 4.24
C ALA A 14 3.87 -11.25 5.62
N GLY A 15 4.02 -10.35 6.58
CA GLY A 15 4.36 -10.73 7.95
C GLY A 15 5.81 -11.11 8.15
N GLU A 16 6.71 -10.60 7.32
CA GLU A 16 8.14 -10.85 7.48
C GLU A 16 8.66 -10.05 8.66
N ARG A 17 9.08 -10.74 9.70
CA ARG A 17 9.49 -10.12 10.95
C ARG A 17 10.57 -9.05 10.75
N LYS A 18 11.58 -9.34 9.94
CA LYS A 18 12.66 -8.39 9.66
C LYS A 18 12.13 -7.11 9.00
N GLY A 19 11.19 -7.26 8.08
CA GLY A 19 10.59 -6.13 7.40
C GLY A 19 9.80 -5.24 8.34
N VAL A 20 8.98 -5.85 9.20
CA VAL A 20 8.18 -5.11 10.17
C VAL A 20 9.08 -4.39 11.17
N LEU A 21 10.11 -5.05 11.67
CA LEU A 21 11.05 -4.44 12.60
C LEU A 21 11.80 -3.27 11.97
N ALA A 22 12.20 -3.42 10.70
CA ALA A 22 12.91 -2.37 9.99
C ALA A 22 12.05 -1.11 9.82
N ILE A 23 10.80 -1.29 9.42
CA ILE A 23 9.91 -0.17 9.14
C ILE A 23 9.44 0.53 10.42
N THR A 24 9.41 -0.19 11.53
CA THR A 24 8.97 0.35 12.82
C THR A 24 10.13 0.77 13.74
N ARG A 25 11.31 0.88 13.18
CA ARG A 25 12.51 1.18 13.97
C ARG A 25 12.39 2.45 14.81
N SER A 26 11.73 3.48 14.28
CA SER A 26 11.55 4.74 14.99
C SER A 26 10.20 4.85 15.70
N CYS A 27 9.41 3.80 15.73
CA CYS A 27 8.15 3.79 16.45
C CYS A 27 8.38 3.50 17.94
N ASN A 28 7.40 3.88 18.76
CA ASN A 28 7.43 3.50 20.17
C ASN A 28 7.03 2.01 20.30
N GLU A 29 7.15 1.47 21.52
CA GLU A 29 6.90 0.06 21.78
C GLU A 29 5.46 -0.36 21.48
N VAL A 30 4.50 0.49 21.81
CA VAL A 30 3.08 0.21 21.59
C VAL A 30 2.78 0.11 20.09
N GLU A 31 3.31 1.06 19.33
CA GLU A 31 3.13 1.08 17.88
C GLU A 31 3.80 -0.12 17.22
N ARG A 32 5.02 -0.45 17.67
CA ARG A 32 5.74 -1.61 17.14
C ARG A 32 5.03 -2.91 17.45
N ALA A 33 4.53 -3.06 18.67
CA ALA A 33 3.78 -4.25 19.06
C ALA A 33 2.52 -4.42 18.21
N ARG A 34 1.84 -3.30 17.93
CA ARG A 34 0.65 -3.32 17.08
C ARG A 34 1.00 -3.73 15.65
N ALA A 35 2.08 -3.19 15.12
CA ALA A 35 2.54 -3.54 13.77
C ALA A 35 2.96 -5.01 13.69
N MET A 36 3.59 -5.53 14.74
CA MET A 36 4.06 -6.90 14.76
C MET A 36 2.92 -7.94 14.73
N GLN A 37 1.68 -7.53 14.99
CA GLN A 37 0.53 -8.42 14.92
C GLN A 37 0.34 -8.99 13.51
N VAL A 38 0.80 -8.30 12.49
CA VAL A 38 0.71 -8.81 11.12
C VAL A 38 1.49 -10.11 10.95
N CYS A 39 2.54 -10.32 11.74
CA CYS A 39 3.32 -11.55 11.67
C CYS A 39 2.55 -12.78 12.13
N GLU A 40 1.55 -12.59 12.99
CA GLU A 40 0.71 -13.69 13.49
C GLU A 40 -0.40 -14.04 12.50
N ARG A 41 -0.86 -13.04 11.75
CA ARG A 41 -1.92 -13.24 10.77
C ARG A 41 -1.61 -12.43 9.51
N PRO A 42 -0.66 -12.91 8.71
CA PRO A 42 -0.20 -12.16 7.53
C PRO A 42 -1.20 -12.20 6.39
N PHE A 43 -0.97 -11.31 5.45
CA PHE A 43 -1.70 -11.34 4.18
C PHE A 43 -0.94 -12.19 3.17
N LEU A 44 -1.68 -12.80 2.27
CA LEU A 44 -1.11 -13.31 1.04
C LEU A 44 -0.96 -12.12 0.09
N VAL A 45 0.26 -11.86 -0.34
CA VAL A 45 0.53 -10.71 -1.19
C VAL A 45 0.90 -11.18 -2.59
N VAL A 46 0.16 -10.69 -3.57
CA VAL A 46 0.40 -11.00 -4.98
C VAL A 46 0.78 -9.72 -5.69
N ARG A 47 1.88 -9.75 -6.38
CA ARG A 47 2.34 -8.61 -7.16
C ARG A 47 1.70 -8.66 -8.54
N ALA A 48 1.08 -7.54 -8.94
CA ALA A 48 0.50 -7.44 -10.27
C ALA A 48 1.59 -7.34 -11.33
N PRO A 49 1.34 -7.81 -12.55
CA PRO A 49 2.29 -7.65 -13.65
C PRO A 49 2.60 -6.17 -13.88
N GLY A 50 3.89 -5.88 -14.10
CA GLY A 50 4.41 -4.51 -14.06
C GLY A 50 3.99 -3.57 -15.16
N SER A 51 3.30 -4.02 -16.18
CA SER A 51 2.92 -3.13 -17.27
C SER A 51 1.59 -3.51 -17.86
N GLY A 52 0.80 -2.51 -18.15
CA GLY A 52 -0.33 -2.65 -19.05
C GLY A 52 -1.68 -2.99 -18.46
N SER A 53 -1.80 -3.23 -17.16
CA SER A 53 -3.11 -3.49 -16.57
C SER A 53 -3.56 -2.31 -15.74
N GLU A 54 -4.20 -1.35 -16.38
CA GLU A 54 -4.81 -0.25 -15.67
C GLU A 54 -5.93 -0.78 -14.78
N GLY A 55 -6.03 -0.21 -13.58
CA GLY A 55 -7.10 -0.52 -12.66
C GLY A 55 -6.85 -1.67 -11.71
N THR A 56 -5.75 -2.42 -11.86
CA THR A 56 -5.44 -3.52 -10.94
C THR A 56 -4.55 -3.13 -9.77
N GLY A 57 -3.83 -2.00 -9.89
CA GLY A 57 -2.87 -1.57 -8.87
C GLY A 57 -1.56 -2.33 -8.95
N ASP A 58 -0.70 -2.10 -7.97
CA ASP A 58 0.61 -2.76 -7.90
C ASP A 58 0.57 -4.10 -7.20
N LEU A 59 -0.27 -4.20 -6.17
CA LEU A 59 -0.37 -5.38 -5.31
C LEU A 59 -1.82 -5.77 -5.12
N LEU A 60 -2.01 -7.06 -4.92
CA LEU A 60 -3.28 -7.59 -4.46
C LEU A 60 -3.03 -8.32 -3.15
N VAL A 61 -3.72 -7.94 -2.08
CA VAL A 61 -3.51 -8.54 -0.77
C VAL A 61 -4.79 -9.20 -0.28
N LEU A 62 -4.63 -10.40 0.21
CA LEU A 62 -5.77 -11.25 0.61
C LEU A 62 -5.52 -11.84 1.99
N ARG A 63 -6.58 -11.91 2.78
CA ARG A 63 -6.56 -12.60 4.06
C ARG A 63 -7.99 -13.00 4.41
N GLY A 64 -8.24 -14.29 4.52
CA GLY A 64 -9.60 -14.77 4.71
C GLY A 64 -10.48 -14.37 3.54
N ASP A 65 -11.57 -13.68 3.83
CA ASP A 65 -12.49 -13.19 2.80
C ASP A 65 -12.26 -11.72 2.43
N VAL A 66 -11.13 -11.18 2.85
CA VAL A 66 -10.77 -9.78 2.60
C VAL A 66 -9.77 -9.70 1.45
N CYS A 67 -10.02 -8.81 0.51
CA CYS A 67 -9.13 -8.60 -0.64
C CYS A 67 -9.03 -7.11 -0.94
N PHE A 68 -7.80 -6.60 -0.99
CA PHE A 68 -7.54 -5.20 -1.30
C PHE A 68 -6.58 -5.06 -2.48
N PRO A 69 -6.99 -4.43 -3.57
CA PRO A 69 -6.04 -3.95 -4.57
C PRO A 69 -5.32 -2.72 -4.00
N ILE A 70 -4.01 -2.68 -4.11
CA ILE A 70 -3.21 -1.59 -3.57
C ILE A 70 -2.33 -0.98 -4.65
N GLU A 71 -2.37 0.35 -4.75
CA GLU A 71 -1.46 1.13 -5.58
C GLU A 71 -0.46 1.82 -4.66
N VAL A 72 0.83 1.59 -4.87
CA VAL A 72 1.87 2.19 -4.05
C VAL A 72 2.34 3.48 -4.71
N LYS A 73 2.27 4.57 -3.97
CA LYS A 73 2.73 5.87 -4.42
C LYS A 73 3.75 6.43 -3.45
N SER A 74 4.74 7.11 -3.98
CA SER A 74 5.73 7.80 -3.16
C SER A 74 5.94 9.21 -3.69
N SER A 75 6.22 10.13 -2.78
CA SER A 75 6.42 11.53 -3.13
C SER A 75 7.23 12.21 -2.04
N LYS A 76 7.87 13.32 -2.41
CA LYS A 76 8.54 14.18 -1.44
C LYS A 76 7.55 15.08 -0.70
N THR A 77 6.33 15.22 -1.22
CA THR A 77 5.29 16.04 -0.62
C THR A 77 4.19 15.14 -0.07
N SER A 78 3.40 15.67 0.85
CA SER A 78 2.33 14.92 1.50
C SER A 78 1.06 14.78 0.66
N LYS A 79 1.10 15.21 -0.60
CA LYS A 79 -0.09 15.18 -1.46
C LYS A 79 0.12 14.32 -2.69
N ILE A 80 -0.95 13.67 -3.11
CA ILE A 80 -1.02 12.98 -4.38
C ILE A 80 -1.76 13.90 -5.34
N TYR A 81 -1.09 14.22 -6.45
CA TYR A 81 -1.69 15.08 -7.47
C TYR A 81 -2.33 14.22 -8.55
N LEU A 82 -3.62 14.44 -8.78
CA LEU A 82 -4.37 13.71 -9.79
C LEU A 82 -4.55 14.59 -11.02
N SER A 83 -3.75 14.34 -12.04
CA SER A 83 -3.85 15.03 -13.32
C SER A 83 -3.33 14.13 -14.43
N GLY A 84 -3.84 14.29 -15.63
CA GLY A 84 -3.39 13.54 -16.79
C GLY A 84 -3.43 12.03 -16.56
N ARG A 85 -2.27 11.39 -16.77
CA ARG A 85 -2.14 9.94 -16.63
C ARG A 85 -2.50 9.45 -15.22
N THR A 86 -2.15 10.21 -14.19
CA THR A 86 -2.44 9.83 -12.81
C THR A 86 -3.96 9.82 -12.57
N MET A 87 -4.67 10.78 -13.13
CA MET A 87 -6.12 10.81 -13.03
C MET A 87 -6.75 9.62 -13.76
N THR A 88 -6.25 9.28 -14.94
CA THR A 88 -6.72 8.12 -15.69
C THR A 88 -6.53 6.83 -14.90
N GLN A 89 -5.36 6.67 -14.28
CA GLN A 89 -5.08 5.50 -13.44
C GLN A 89 -6.00 5.45 -12.23
N TYR A 90 -6.24 6.60 -11.61
CA TYR A 90 -7.14 6.69 -10.47
C TYR A 90 -8.57 6.27 -10.84
N GLU A 91 -9.08 6.79 -11.96
CA GLU A 91 -10.43 6.46 -12.40
C GLU A 91 -10.57 4.97 -12.72
N ALA A 92 -9.58 4.39 -13.38
CA ALA A 92 -9.58 2.97 -13.71
C ALA A 92 -9.55 2.11 -12.44
N PHE A 93 -8.76 2.50 -11.46
CA PHE A 93 -8.62 1.80 -10.20
C PHE A 93 -9.92 1.86 -9.38
N LYS A 94 -10.53 3.03 -9.33
CA LYS A 94 -11.81 3.23 -8.67
C LYS A 94 -12.90 2.39 -9.32
N GLU A 95 -12.93 2.36 -10.65
CA GLU A 95 -13.90 1.56 -11.40
C GLU A 95 -13.74 0.07 -11.10
N THR A 96 -12.51 -0.41 -11.03
CA THR A 96 -12.25 -1.81 -10.68
C THR A 96 -12.83 -2.13 -9.31
N GLY A 97 -12.64 -1.25 -8.34
CA GLY A 97 -13.20 -1.43 -7.01
C GLY A 97 -14.72 -1.52 -7.02
N GLU A 98 -15.36 -0.60 -7.72
CA GLU A 98 -16.82 -0.58 -7.82
C GLU A 98 -17.37 -1.81 -8.54
N ARG A 99 -16.75 -2.17 -9.65
CA ARG A 99 -17.20 -3.30 -10.47
C ARG A 99 -17.03 -4.64 -9.76
N CYS A 100 -15.93 -4.80 -9.02
CA CYS A 100 -15.59 -6.07 -8.40
C CYS A 100 -15.99 -6.15 -6.92
N GLY A 101 -16.56 -5.09 -6.37
CA GLY A 101 -16.94 -5.06 -4.96
C GLY A 101 -15.75 -5.08 -4.02
N LEU A 102 -14.63 -4.51 -4.45
CA LEU A 102 -13.40 -4.45 -3.67
C LEU A 102 -13.14 -3.02 -3.21
N LEU A 103 -12.35 -2.88 -2.15
CA LEU A 103 -11.92 -1.56 -1.67
C LEU A 103 -10.49 -1.32 -2.15
N PRO A 104 -10.29 -0.52 -3.20
CA PRO A 104 -8.93 -0.19 -3.65
C PRO A 104 -8.29 0.81 -2.70
N LEU A 105 -7.01 0.62 -2.43
CA LEU A 105 -6.27 1.45 -1.49
C LEU A 105 -5.04 2.06 -2.15
N TYR A 106 -4.73 3.28 -1.77
CA TYR A 106 -3.44 3.89 -2.08
C TYR A 106 -2.57 3.79 -0.84
N ALA A 107 -1.42 3.16 -1.00
CA ALA A 107 -0.40 3.13 0.04
C ALA A 107 0.61 4.22 -0.28
N PHE A 108 0.53 5.31 0.44
CA PHE A 108 1.37 6.48 0.20
C PHE A 108 2.60 6.47 1.09
N ARG A 109 3.76 6.60 0.49
CA ARG A 109 5.04 6.67 1.20
C ARG A 109 5.67 8.03 1.01
N LEU A 110 5.83 8.76 2.07
CA LEU A 110 6.51 10.05 2.04
C LEU A 110 8.02 9.80 2.05
N LYS A 111 8.70 10.27 1.00
CA LYS A 111 10.13 10.06 0.85
C LYS A 111 10.92 10.82 1.90
N GLY A 112 11.95 10.19 2.43
CA GLY A 112 12.83 10.82 3.39
C GLY A 112 12.31 10.81 4.83
N VAL A 113 11.12 10.30 5.06
CA VAL A 113 10.55 10.22 6.40
C VAL A 113 10.62 8.77 6.88
N ARG A 114 11.15 8.58 8.07
CA ARG A 114 11.14 7.27 8.73
C ARG A 114 10.09 7.30 9.82
N GLY A 115 9.60 6.13 10.16
CA GLY A 115 8.75 5.95 11.32
C GLY A 115 7.32 5.60 11.00
N CYS A 116 6.47 5.88 11.93
CA CYS A 116 5.13 5.31 11.99
C CYS A 116 4.11 6.03 11.12
N LEU A 117 4.54 7.04 10.40
CA LEU A 117 3.68 7.80 9.48
C LEU A 117 3.64 7.19 8.08
N LEU A 118 3.96 5.91 7.99
CA LEU A 118 4.04 5.23 6.71
C LEU A 118 2.69 4.63 6.34
N TYR A 119 2.42 4.63 5.05
CA TYR A 119 1.29 3.91 4.48
C TYR A 119 -0.06 4.28 5.06
N THR A 120 -0.30 5.58 5.15
CA THR A 120 -1.66 6.04 5.34
C THR A 120 -2.39 5.90 4.01
N SER A 121 -3.63 5.46 4.06
CA SER A 121 -4.44 5.37 2.86
C SER A 121 -5.24 6.67 2.74
N PRO A 122 -4.86 7.59 1.86
CA PRO A 122 -5.64 8.80 1.71
C PRO A 122 -7.01 8.46 1.13
N SER A 123 -8.03 9.08 1.70
CA SER A 123 -9.37 9.01 1.14
C SER A 123 -9.34 9.64 -0.26
N PRO A 124 -10.14 9.12 -1.21
CA PRO A 124 -10.27 9.78 -2.51
C PRO A 124 -10.68 11.24 -2.41
N ARG A 125 -11.30 11.64 -1.32
CA ARG A 125 -11.71 13.03 -1.09
C ARG A 125 -10.54 13.93 -0.71
N ASP A 126 -9.44 13.35 -0.25
CA ASP A 126 -8.26 14.09 0.19
C ASP A 126 -7.27 14.35 -0.92
N CYS A 127 -7.58 13.89 -2.10
CA CYS A 127 -6.73 14.03 -3.27
C CYS A 127 -7.03 15.31 -4.03
#